data_a8a290a37b9549940f725c985951c178
#
_entry.id   a8a290a37b9549940f725c985951c178
#
_cell.length_a   1.000
_cell.length_b   1.000
_cell.length_c   1.000
_cell.angle_alpha   90.00
_cell.angle_beta   90.00
_cell.angle_gamma   90.00
#
_symmetry.space_group_name_H-M   'P 1'
#
loop_
_entity.id
_entity.type
_entity.pdbx_description
1 polymer ?
#
loop_
_entity_poly.entity_id
_entity_poly.type
_entity_poly.pdbx_seq_one_letter_code
_entity_poly.pdbx_strand_id
1 'polypeptide(L)'
;MCGIVGGIAERSITNILIEGLKRLEYRGYDSAGLALINNSQVLRERRVGKVANLEQAVNESQISGSLGIAHTRWATHGKPTEENAHPHISENVAVVHNGIIENYQELKDDLEALGYVFTSQTDTEVVAHLINDALKSTPSLMEAVRQVVPQLKGAYALGIVHTDHPDELITVREGSPLVIGVGIGENFISSDQLALLPITNRFIYLEEGDIARLTRSTIEVFVDGQLVDRPVKELDAAVSNASKGEYKHYMLKEIYEQPEAIKQTISQALNGNDLREDFLASAEQDFTKIQQIQIIACGTSYHAGMIAKYWFEQLIDLPCQVEIASEFRYRTPVIVNHTLYVCISQSGETADTLAALRDTQKRAAVKGLDITTMTICNVATSSMVRETQHSLLTLAGPEIGVASTKAFTAQLAALMLLVLKIGSVKNSISTEQMTEITTELWHMPKVILDTLRHDDEILRLSELFVEKQHCLFLGRGTHFPIALEGALKLKEISYIHAEGYAAGELKHGPLALVDNDMPVVILAPQDDMLDKLKSNMEEVQARGGELFVFADENSDIKAKDRQHVVFVPSVDPILAPIVYSIPVQLLSYHVAVLRGTDVDQPRNLAKSVTVE
;
A
#
# COMPACT_ATOMS: atom_id res chain seq x y z
N MET A 1 1.88 -9.77 -3.22
CA MET A 1 1.18 -9.33 -4.43
C MET A 1 2.05 -9.57 -5.65
N CYS A 2 1.46 -9.94 -6.80
CA CYS A 2 2.18 -10.28 -8.01
C CYS A 2 2.91 -9.08 -8.64
N GLY A 3 4.01 -9.35 -9.36
CA GLY A 3 4.74 -8.37 -10.14
C GLY A 3 4.93 -8.85 -11.58
N ILE A 4 4.64 -8.00 -12.56
CA ILE A 4 4.87 -8.24 -13.98
C ILE A 4 6.03 -7.38 -14.46
N VAL A 5 6.92 -7.99 -15.25
CA VAL A 5 7.89 -7.29 -16.09
C VAL A 5 7.89 -7.97 -17.46
N GLY A 6 7.87 -7.22 -18.53
CA GLY A 6 8.01 -7.75 -19.89
C GLY A 6 8.75 -6.76 -20.77
N GLY A 7 9.23 -7.23 -21.93
CA GLY A 7 9.93 -6.34 -22.84
C GLY A 7 10.18 -6.93 -24.21
N ILE A 8 10.41 -6.03 -25.15
CA ILE A 8 10.82 -6.31 -26.51
C ILE A 8 11.96 -5.35 -26.89
N ALA A 9 13.08 -5.90 -27.35
CA ALA A 9 14.30 -5.16 -27.68
C ALA A 9 15.07 -5.83 -28.83
N GLU A 10 16.15 -5.19 -29.27
CA GLU A 10 17.12 -5.85 -30.15
C GLU A 10 18.16 -6.66 -29.36
N ARG A 11 18.44 -6.23 -28.12
CA ARG A 11 19.36 -6.90 -27.19
C ARG A 11 18.65 -7.95 -26.34
N SER A 12 19.42 -8.81 -25.69
CA SER A 12 18.87 -9.70 -24.66
C SER A 12 18.27 -8.89 -23.50
N ILE A 13 17.06 -9.25 -23.12
CA ILE A 13 16.33 -8.62 -22.01
C ILE A 13 16.31 -9.48 -20.73
N THR A 14 16.93 -10.67 -20.75
CA THR A 14 16.89 -11.62 -19.64
C THR A 14 17.28 -10.98 -18.31
N ASN A 15 18.42 -10.29 -18.25
CA ASN A 15 18.88 -9.61 -17.03
C ASN A 15 17.95 -8.45 -16.64
N ILE A 16 17.34 -7.77 -17.62
CA ILE A 16 16.39 -6.68 -17.38
C ILE A 16 15.16 -7.23 -16.66
N LEU A 17 14.62 -8.37 -17.12
CA LEU A 17 13.48 -9.03 -16.51
C LEU A 17 13.80 -9.47 -15.07
N ILE A 18 14.95 -10.09 -14.84
CA ILE A 18 15.39 -10.52 -13.49
C ILE A 18 15.55 -9.32 -12.55
N GLU A 19 16.26 -8.28 -12.96
CA GLU A 19 16.45 -7.07 -12.14
C GLU A 19 15.15 -6.32 -11.88
N GLY A 20 14.25 -6.29 -12.86
CA GLY A 20 12.91 -5.75 -12.70
C GLY A 20 12.10 -6.53 -11.66
N LEU A 21 12.13 -7.87 -11.70
CA LEU A 21 11.47 -8.70 -10.69
C LEU A 21 12.06 -8.51 -9.28
N LYS A 22 13.39 -8.41 -9.13
CA LYS A 22 14.03 -8.11 -7.84
C LYS A 22 13.51 -6.80 -7.24
N ARG A 23 13.29 -5.79 -8.09
CA ARG A 23 12.72 -4.50 -7.68
C ARG A 23 11.24 -4.57 -7.34
N LEU A 24 10.53 -5.64 -7.73
CA LEU A 24 9.13 -5.90 -7.39
C LEU A 24 8.97 -6.85 -6.20
N GLU A 25 10.03 -7.49 -5.71
CA GLU A 25 9.95 -8.44 -4.59
C GLU A 25 9.34 -7.85 -3.31
N TYR A 26 9.52 -6.55 -3.07
CA TYR A 26 8.90 -5.85 -1.93
C TYR A 26 7.37 -5.96 -1.93
N ARG A 27 6.75 -6.19 -3.09
CA ARG A 27 5.30 -6.38 -3.21
C ARG A 27 4.80 -7.72 -2.67
N GLY A 28 5.72 -8.66 -2.39
CA GLY A 28 5.43 -10.02 -1.92
C GLY A 28 5.55 -11.05 -3.03
N TYR A 29 6.01 -12.27 -2.67
CA TYR A 29 6.23 -13.37 -3.60
C TYR A 29 6.13 -14.72 -2.88
N ASP A 30 5.76 -15.77 -3.60
CA ASP A 30 5.91 -17.17 -3.21
C ASP A 30 6.64 -17.99 -4.28
N SER A 31 6.62 -17.48 -5.50
CA SER A 31 7.31 -18.06 -6.64
C SER A 31 7.63 -16.99 -7.68
N ALA A 32 8.57 -17.27 -8.55
CA ALA A 32 8.96 -16.41 -9.66
C ALA A 32 9.22 -17.23 -10.92
N GLY A 33 9.04 -16.60 -12.08
CA GLY A 33 9.39 -17.23 -13.34
C GLY A 33 9.43 -16.24 -14.50
N LEU A 34 10.01 -16.71 -15.61
CA LEU A 34 10.08 -15.97 -16.85
C LEU A 34 9.89 -16.89 -18.06
N ALA A 35 9.43 -16.30 -19.15
CA ALA A 35 9.42 -16.90 -20.47
C ALA A 35 10.04 -15.95 -21.48
N LEU A 36 10.92 -16.48 -22.31
CA LEU A 36 11.61 -15.78 -23.39
C LEU A 36 11.28 -16.43 -24.71
N ILE A 37 11.09 -15.63 -25.74
CA ILE A 37 10.97 -16.14 -27.12
C ILE A 37 12.36 -16.11 -27.77
N ASN A 38 12.81 -17.28 -28.20
CA ASN A 38 14.06 -17.43 -28.91
C ASN A 38 13.95 -18.56 -29.96
N ASN A 39 14.35 -18.28 -31.21
CA ASN A 39 14.32 -19.24 -32.32
C ASN A 39 12.98 -19.98 -32.46
N SER A 40 11.86 -19.25 -32.43
CA SER A 40 10.49 -19.80 -32.52
C SER A 40 10.16 -20.83 -31.43
N GLN A 41 10.77 -20.69 -30.25
CA GLN A 41 10.49 -21.50 -29.06
C GLN A 41 10.27 -20.65 -27.86
N VAL A 42 9.41 -21.12 -26.95
CA VAL A 42 9.26 -20.53 -25.61
C VAL A 42 10.27 -21.20 -24.68
N LEU A 43 11.24 -20.43 -24.18
CA LEU A 43 12.17 -20.85 -23.13
C LEU A 43 11.63 -20.37 -21.78
N ARG A 44 11.31 -21.29 -20.88
CA ARG A 44 10.68 -20.95 -19.59
C ARG A 44 11.47 -21.51 -18.42
N GLU A 45 11.68 -20.65 -17.39
CA GLU A 45 12.17 -21.05 -16.05
C GLU A 45 11.20 -20.58 -14.98
N ARG A 46 10.98 -21.42 -13.95
CA ARG A 46 10.10 -21.13 -12.81
C ARG A 46 10.72 -21.70 -11.53
N ARG A 47 10.65 -20.97 -10.44
CA ARG A 47 11.14 -21.43 -9.11
C ARG A 47 10.23 -20.96 -8.00
N VAL A 48 10.07 -21.80 -6.99
CA VAL A 48 9.45 -21.43 -5.72
C VAL A 48 10.42 -20.57 -4.90
N GLY A 49 9.89 -19.55 -4.22
CA GLY A 49 10.66 -18.65 -3.35
C GLY A 49 11.16 -17.39 -4.05
N LYS A 50 12.31 -16.88 -3.61
CA LYS A 50 12.89 -15.58 -4.03
C LYS A 50 13.31 -15.57 -5.50
N VAL A 51 13.31 -14.38 -6.09
CA VAL A 51 13.83 -14.14 -7.46
C VAL A 51 15.27 -14.60 -7.61
N ALA A 52 16.06 -14.58 -6.52
CA ALA A 52 17.42 -15.13 -6.53
C ALA A 52 17.49 -16.62 -6.93
N ASN A 53 16.46 -17.43 -6.57
CA ASN A 53 16.38 -18.84 -6.99
C ASN A 53 16.11 -18.94 -8.50
N LEU A 54 15.26 -18.07 -9.04
CA LEU A 54 15.02 -17.98 -10.47
C LEU A 54 16.28 -17.51 -11.22
N GLU A 55 16.97 -16.50 -10.72
CA GLU A 55 18.22 -16.00 -11.30
C GLU A 55 19.28 -17.10 -11.39
N GLN A 56 19.46 -17.88 -10.32
CA GLN A 56 20.37 -19.01 -10.33
C GLN A 56 20.02 -20.02 -11.45
N ALA A 57 18.75 -20.40 -11.56
CA ALA A 57 18.29 -21.33 -12.57
C ALA A 57 18.48 -20.78 -14.00
N VAL A 58 18.20 -19.50 -14.22
CA VAL A 58 18.41 -18.82 -15.52
C VAL A 58 19.90 -18.79 -15.88
N ASN A 59 20.78 -18.55 -14.90
CA ASN A 59 22.22 -18.56 -15.10
C ASN A 59 22.75 -19.99 -15.41
N GLU A 60 22.19 -21.01 -14.79
CA GLU A 60 22.54 -22.41 -15.06
C GLU A 60 22.05 -22.88 -16.44
N SER A 61 20.83 -22.54 -16.81
CA SER A 61 20.22 -22.91 -18.10
C SER A 61 20.67 -22.03 -19.28
N GLN A 62 21.27 -20.87 -18.98
CA GLN A 62 21.78 -19.88 -19.95
C GLN A 62 20.72 -19.45 -20.99
N ILE A 63 19.44 -19.43 -20.62
CA ILE A 63 18.39 -18.96 -21.52
C ILE A 63 18.49 -17.46 -21.77
N SER A 64 18.29 -17.06 -23.01
CA SER A 64 18.39 -15.67 -23.45
C SER A 64 17.37 -15.39 -24.55
N GLY A 65 16.83 -14.19 -24.58
CA GLY A 65 15.89 -13.74 -25.59
C GLY A 65 15.74 -12.22 -25.62
N SER A 66 15.22 -11.73 -26.74
CA SER A 66 14.98 -10.29 -26.95
C SER A 66 13.50 -9.91 -26.82
N LEU A 67 12.61 -10.87 -26.66
CA LEU A 67 11.19 -10.76 -26.34
C LEU A 67 10.88 -11.69 -25.18
N GLY A 68 10.18 -11.21 -24.15
CA GLY A 68 9.79 -12.06 -23.04
C GLY A 68 8.98 -11.35 -21.96
N ILE A 69 8.50 -12.17 -21.04
CA ILE A 69 7.68 -11.78 -19.88
C ILE A 69 8.16 -12.50 -18.64
N ALA A 70 8.05 -11.85 -17.49
CA ALA A 70 8.47 -12.39 -16.20
C ALA A 70 7.50 -11.97 -15.09
N HIS A 71 7.46 -12.76 -14.04
CA HIS A 71 6.46 -12.62 -13.00
C HIS A 71 6.97 -13.04 -11.62
N THR A 72 6.62 -12.28 -10.57
CA THR A 72 6.63 -12.75 -9.19
C THR A 72 5.20 -13.02 -8.76
N ARG A 73 4.92 -14.25 -8.33
CA ARG A 73 3.58 -14.69 -7.97
C ARG A 73 3.35 -14.56 -6.47
N TRP A 74 2.16 -14.11 -6.14
CA TRP A 74 1.53 -14.23 -4.83
C TRP A 74 0.29 -15.09 -4.98
N ALA A 75 0.28 -16.28 -4.36
CA ALA A 75 -0.78 -17.26 -4.57
C ALA A 75 -2.15 -16.75 -4.11
N THR A 76 -3.07 -16.62 -5.04
CA THR A 76 -4.51 -16.46 -4.82
C THR A 76 -5.23 -17.79 -5.05
N HIS A 77 -4.84 -18.54 -6.07
CA HIS A 77 -5.35 -19.85 -6.46
C HIS A 77 -4.21 -20.86 -6.59
N GLY A 78 -4.35 -22.02 -5.97
CA GLY A 78 -3.36 -23.08 -5.98
C GLY A 78 -2.15 -22.86 -5.07
N LYS A 79 -1.51 -23.94 -4.63
CA LYS A 79 -0.35 -23.91 -3.73
C LYS A 79 0.87 -23.26 -4.41
N PRO A 80 1.85 -22.74 -3.64
CA PRO A 80 3.11 -22.26 -4.20
C PRO A 80 3.99 -23.44 -4.66
N THR A 81 3.81 -23.84 -5.91
CA THR A 81 4.58 -24.88 -6.59
C THR A 81 5.10 -24.34 -7.93
N GLU A 82 6.07 -25.00 -8.54
CA GLU A 82 6.58 -24.59 -9.85
C GLU A 82 5.52 -24.70 -10.95
N GLU A 83 4.61 -25.69 -10.86
CA GLU A 83 3.50 -25.83 -11.82
C GLU A 83 2.56 -24.64 -11.77
N ASN A 84 2.34 -24.07 -10.59
CA ASN A 84 1.46 -22.91 -10.37
C ASN A 84 2.18 -21.57 -10.55
N ALA A 85 3.50 -21.54 -10.69
CA ALA A 85 4.24 -20.32 -10.98
C ALA A 85 4.03 -19.86 -12.42
N HIS A 86 3.91 -18.54 -12.62
CA HIS A 86 3.85 -17.94 -13.96
C HIS A 86 5.25 -17.90 -14.62
N PRO A 87 5.34 -17.80 -15.95
CA PRO A 87 4.29 -17.76 -16.97
C PRO A 87 3.62 -19.10 -17.21
N HIS A 88 2.32 -19.07 -17.55
CA HIS A 88 1.60 -20.22 -18.10
C HIS A 88 1.73 -20.27 -19.60
N ILE A 89 1.76 -21.48 -20.16
CA ILE A 89 1.97 -21.72 -21.59
C ILE A 89 0.87 -22.61 -22.13
N SER A 90 0.31 -22.22 -23.27
CA SER A 90 -0.54 -23.06 -24.12
C SER A 90 0.08 -23.10 -25.51
N GLU A 91 0.65 -24.25 -25.90
CA GLU A 91 1.44 -24.41 -27.14
C GLU A 91 2.49 -23.28 -27.30
N ASN A 92 2.22 -22.32 -28.18
CA ASN A 92 3.11 -21.24 -28.57
C ASN A 92 2.84 -19.91 -27.82
N VAL A 93 1.78 -19.84 -27.02
CA VAL A 93 1.38 -18.65 -26.23
C VAL A 93 1.95 -18.74 -24.84
N ALA A 94 2.59 -17.69 -24.36
CA ALA A 94 2.96 -17.54 -22.95
C ALA A 94 2.28 -16.32 -22.34
N VAL A 95 1.75 -16.46 -21.10
CA VAL A 95 0.97 -15.43 -20.41
C VAL A 95 1.45 -15.27 -18.98
N VAL A 96 1.59 -14.02 -18.53
CA VAL A 96 1.68 -13.62 -17.11
C VAL A 96 0.46 -12.80 -16.74
N HIS A 97 0.02 -12.90 -15.49
CA HIS A 97 -1.20 -12.29 -15.01
C HIS A 97 -1.06 -11.80 -13.57
N ASN A 98 -1.45 -10.56 -13.34
CA ASN A 98 -1.74 -10.01 -12.02
C ASN A 98 -3.25 -9.82 -11.90
N GLY A 99 -3.87 -10.36 -10.89
CA GLY A 99 -5.30 -10.22 -10.67
C GLY A 99 -6.01 -11.53 -10.38
N ILE A 100 -7.31 -11.56 -10.62
CA ILE A 100 -8.17 -12.75 -10.50
C ILE A 100 -9.15 -12.78 -11.66
N ILE A 101 -9.23 -13.92 -12.33
CA ILE A 101 -10.27 -14.21 -13.32
C ILE A 101 -11.42 -14.92 -12.59
N GLU A 102 -12.45 -14.16 -12.22
CA GLU A 102 -13.55 -14.64 -11.36
C GLU A 102 -14.36 -15.79 -11.99
N ASN A 103 -14.54 -15.77 -13.29
CA ASN A 103 -15.27 -16.81 -14.04
C ASN A 103 -14.36 -17.94 -14.59
N TYR A 104 -13.14 -18.10 -14.02
CA TYR A 104 -12.17 -19.05 -14.55
C TYR A 104 -12.68 -20.50 -14.59
N GLN A 105 -13.53 -20.89 -13.63
CA GLN A 105 -14.05 -22.27 -13.58
C GLN A 105 -14.97 -22.56 -14.75
N GLU A 106 -15.87 -21.64 -15.10
CA GLU A 106 -16.75 -21.75 -16.28
C GLU A 106 -15.92 -21.87 -17.57
N LEU A 107 -14.93 -20.96 -17.72
CA LEU A 107 -14.03 -20.96 -18.88
C LEU A 107 -13.17 -22.24 -18.96
N LYS A 108 -12.75 -22.78 -17.82
CA LYS A 108 -12.00 -24.03 -17.75
C LYS A 108 -12.83 -25.21 -18.19
N ASP A 109 -14.06 -25.33 -17.71
CA ASP A 109 -14.97 -26.43 -18.06
C ASP A 109 -15.23 -26.44 -19.58
N ASP A 110 -15.41 -25.27 -20.20
CA ASP A 110 -15.60 -25.12 -21.64
C ASP A 110 -14.33 -25.55 -22.44
N LEU A 111 -13.15 -25.13 -21.95
CA LEU A 111 -11.87 -25.50 -22.60
C LEU A 111 -11.54 -26.98 -22.44
N GLU A 112 -11.84 -27.59 -21.29
CA GLU A 112 -11.70 -29.04 -21.09
C GLU A 112 -12.63 -29.83 -22.05
N ALA A 113 -13.84 -29.34 -22.31
CA ALA A 113 -14.74 -29.93 -23.31
C ALA A 113 -14.19 -29.83 -24.75
N LEU A 114 -13.36 -28.81 -25.04
CA LEU A 114 -12.63 -28.67 -26.31
C LEU A 114 -11.33 -29.50 -26.35
N GLY A 115 -10.97 -30.20 -25.26
CA GLY A 115 -9.82 -31.10 -25.19
C GLY A 115 -8.54 -30.44 -24.66
N TYR A 116 -8.59 -29.24 -24.10
CA TYR A 116 -7.45 -28.63 -23.45
C TYR A 116 -7.15 -29.31 -22.11
N VAL A 117 -5.87 -29.51 -21.83
CA VAL A 117 -5.38 -30.15 -20.60
C VAL A 117 -4.75 -29.09 -19.69
N PHE A 118 -5.30 -28.93 -18.50
CA PHE A 118 -4.78 -28.02 -17.49
C PHE A 118 -3.68 -28.68 -16.68
N THR A 119 -2.58 -27.97 -16.50
CA THR A 119 -1.38 -28.43 -15.77
C THR A 119 -1.21 -27.72 -14.43
N SER A 120 -1.94 -26.64 -14.19
CA SER A 120 -1.90 -25.86 -12.98
C SER A 120 -3.27 -25.76 -12.29
N GLN A 121 -3.24 -25.22 -11.08
CA GLN A 121 -4.43 -24.93 -10.26
C GLN A 121 -4.78 -23.43 -10.31
N THR A 122 -4.16 -22.67 -11.23
CA THR A 122 -4.34 -21.22 -11.29
C THR A 122 -5.49 -20.84 -12.21
N ASP A 123 -6.10 -19.71 -11.94
CA ASP A 123 -7.08 -19.06 -12.80
C ASP A 123 -6.46 -18.52 -14.11
N THR A 124 -5.15 -18.33 -14.16
CA THR A 124 -4.42 -17.73 -15.29
C THR A 124 -4.32 -18.67 -16.50
N GLU A 125 -4.23 -19.98 -16.28
CA GLU A 125 -4.00 -20.93 -17.38
C GLU A 125 -5.15 -20.91 -18.40
N VAL A 126 -6.38 -20.55 -17.98
CA VAL A 126 -7.53 -20.39 -18.91
C VAL A 126 -7.24 -19.33 -19.96
N VAL A 127 -6.55 -18.23 -19.60
CA VAL A 127 -6.25 -17.14 -20.53
C VAL A 127 -5.30 -17.60 -21.63
N ALA A 128 -4.27 -18.38 -21.28
CA ALA A 128 -3.35 -18.94 -22.26
C ALA A 128 -4.07 -19.88 -23.25
N HIS A 129 -4.95 -20.74 -22.76
CA HIS A 129 -5.73 -21.64 -23.57
C HIS A 129 -6.76 -20.93 -24.46
N LEU A 130 -7.47 -19.92 -23.93
CA LEU A 130 -8.42 -19.11 -24.71
C LEU A 130 -7.73 -18.39 -25.89
N ILE A 131 -6.55 -17.77 -25.63
CA ILE A 131 -5.81 -17.08 -26.70
C ILE A 131 -5.34 -18.08 -27.74
N ASN A 132 -4.83 -19.25 -27.32
CA ASN A 132 -4.43 -20.30 -28.25
C ASN A 132 -5.63 -20.82 -29.09
N ASP A 133 -6.80 -20.96 -28.48
CA ASP A 133 -8.01 -21.34 -29.20
C ASP A 133 -8.46 -20.29 -30.22
N ALA A 134 -8.45 -18.99 -29.81
CA ALA A 134 -8.79 -17.88 -30.69
C ALA A 134 -7.85 -17.78 -31.91
N LEU A 135 -6.56 -18.09 -31.73
CA LEU A 135 -5.56 -18.10 -32.81
C LEU A 135 -5.84 -19.13 -33.89
N LYS A 136 -6.66 -20.17 -33.66
CA LYS A 136 -7.13 -21.09 -34.71
C LYS A 136 -8.04 -20.41 -35.72
N SER A 137 -8.72 -19.33 -35.30
CA SER A 137 -9.67 -18.58 -36.14
C SER A 137 -9.10 -17.29 -36.73
N THR A 138 -8.02 -16.74 -36.14
CA THR A 138 -7.35 -15.52 -36.60
C THR A 138 -5.83 -15.65 -36.49
N PRO A 139 -5.06 -15.22 -37.52
CA PRO A 139 -3.60 -15.28 -37.47
C PRO A 139 -2.96 -14.10 -36.69
N SER A 140 -3.74 -13.15 -36.20
CA SER A 140 -3.25 -11.99 -35.48
C SER A 140 -3.34 -12.22 -33.97
N LEU A 141 -2.20 -12.15 -33.24
CA LEU A 141 -2.18 -12.25 -31.80
C LEU A 141 -3.03 -11.13 -31.15
N MET A 142 -2.91 -9.89 -31.64
CA MET A 142 -3.70 -8.76 -31.14
C MET A 142 -5.21 -9.01 -31.31
N GLU A 143 -5.64 -9.55 -32.44
CA GLU A 143 -7.07 -9.84 -32.67
C GLU A 143 -7.55 -11.00 -31.79
N ALA A 144 -6.73 -12.04 -31.60
CA ALA A 144 -7.06 -13.15 -30.69
C ALA A 144 -7.25 -12.63 -29.24
N VAL A 145 -6.37 -11.75 -28.77
CA VAL A 145 -6.50 -11.14 -27.44
C VAL A 145 -7.78 -10.30 -27.34
N ARG A 146 -8.11 -9.52 -28.38
CA ARG A 146 -9.36 -8.73 -28.44
C ARG A 146 -10.62 -9.58 -28.41
N GLN A 147 -10.59 -10.80 -28.96
CA GLN A 147 -11.71 -11.74 -28.87
C GLN A 147 -11.84 -12.40 -27.50
N VAL A 148 -10.73 -12.56 -26.76
CA VAL A 148 -10.70 -13.20 -25.45
C VAL A 148 -11.07 -12.24 -24.32
N VAL A 149 -10.56 -11.01 -24.33
CA VAL A 149 -10.75 -10.01 -23.25
C VAL A 149 -12.22 -9.85 -22.83
N PRO A 150 -13.21 -9.73 -23.74
CA PRO A 150 -14.62 -9.60 -23.34
C PRO A 150 -15.22 -10.83 -22.63
N GLN A 151 -14.55 -11.98 -22.67
CA GLN A 151 -14.99 -13.21 -21.99
C GLN A 151 -14.50 -13.27 -20.54
N LEU A 152 -13.48 -12.49 -20.18
CA LEU A 152 -12.88 -12.48 -18.86
C LEU A 152 -13.69 -11.58 -17.91
N LYS A 153 -13.94 -12.04 -16.69
CA LYS A 153 -14.56 -11.25 -15.62
C LYS A 153 -13.59 -11.13 -14.46
N GLY A 154 -13.53 -9.95 -13.83
CA GLY A 154 -12.66 -9.66 -12.70
C GLY A 154 -11.63 -8.58 -12.98
N ALA A 155 -10.63 -8.47 -12.12
CA ALA A 155 -9.54 -7.50 -12.26
C ALA A 155 -8.27 -8.21 -12.72
N TYR A 156 -7.65 -7.74 -13.81
CA TYR A 156 -6.44 -8.37 -14.37
C TYR A 156 -5.52 -7.37 -15.08
N ALA A 157 -4.23 -7.68 -15.03
CA ALA A 157 -3.22 -7.13 -15.93
C ALA A 157 -2.48 -8.30 -16.59
N LEU A 158 -2.38 -8.30 -17.91
CA LEU A 158 -1.80 -9.38 -18.69
C LEU A 158 -0.56 -8.94 -19.45
N GLY A 159 0.47 -9.80 -19.50
CA GLY A 159 1.55 -9.75 -20.48
C GLY A 159 1.55 -11.01 -21.32
N ILE A 160 1.55 -10.88 -22.65
CA ILE A 160 1.30 -11.98 -23.60
C ILE A 160 2.35 -11.93 -24.70
N VAL A 161 3.00 -13.09 -24.95
CA VAL A 161 3.95 -13.27 -26.05
C VAL A 161 3.67 -14.58 -26.77
N HIS A 162 4.04 -14.65 -28.06
CA HIS A 162 3.81 -15.82 -28.91
C HIS A 162 5.02 -16.08 -29.81
N THR A 163 5.34 -17.34 -30.06
CA THR A 163 6.53 -17.72 -30.86
C THR A 163 6.46 -17.29 -32.32
N ASP A 164 5.27 -17.32 -32.92
CA ASP A 164 5.06 -16.94 -34.33
C ASP A 164 4.87 -15.43 -34.50
N HIS A 165 4.86 -14.67 -33.38
CA HIS A 165 4.76 -13.23 -33.33
C HIS A 165 5.97 -12.61 -32.57
N PRO A 166 7.22 -12.85 -33.04
CA PRO A 166 8.43 -12.48 -32.28
C PRO A 166 8.71 -10.97 -32.24
N ASP A 167 7.93 -10.17 -32.97
CA ASP A 167 8.09 -8.73 -33.07
C ASP A 167 7.01 -7.95 -32.32
N GLU A 168 6.18 -8.62 -31.51
CA GLU A 168 5.16 -7.95 -30.71
C GLU A 168 5.00 -8.54 -29.31
N LEU A 169 4.74 -7.66 -28.36
CA LEU A 169 4.32 -7.93 -26.99
C LEU A 169 2.93 -7.33 -26.81
N ILE A 170 1.95 -8.11 -26.42
CA ILE A 170 0.60 -7.61 -26.14
C ILE A 170 0.41 -7.51 -24.62
N THR A 171 -0.26 -6.46 -24.21
CA THR A 171 -0.60 -6.26 -22.81
C THR A 171 -2.02 -5.72 -22.66
N VAL A 172 -2.68 -6.09 -21.55
CA VAL A 172 -4.06 -5.72 -21.26
C VAL A 172 -4.14 -5.21 -19.84
N ARG A 173 -4.93 -4.19 -19.59
CA ARG A 173 -5.22 -3.69 -18.25
C ARG A 173 -6.72 -3.60 -17.99
N GLU A 174 -7.16 -4.25 -16.90
CA GLU A 174 -8.48 -4.11 -16.30
C GLU A 174 -8.33 -4.24 -14.79
N GLY A 175 -8.58 -3.20 -14.01
CA GLY A 175 -8.46 -3.20 -12.54
C GLY A 175 -7.03 -3.18 -11.99
N SER A 176 -6.17 -4.11 -12.40
CA SER A 176 -4.78 -4.19 -11.91
C SER A 176 -3.84 -3.18 -12.60
N PRO A 177 -2.92 -2.52 -11.87
CA PRO A 177 -2.05 -1.49 -12.46
C PRO A 177 -1.03 -2.08 -13.44
N LEU A 178 -0.82 -1.37 -14.56
CA LEU A 178 0.18 -1.70 -15.57
C LEU A 178 0.67 -0.43 -16.28
N VAL A 179 1.98 -0.35 -16.50
CA VAL A 179 2.63 0.76 -17.20
C VAL A 179 3.51 0.27 -18.33
N ILE A 180 3.67 1.09 -19.35
CA ILE A 180 4.62 0.85 -20.44
C ILE A 180 5.82 1.76 -20.23
N GLY A 181 7.03 1.20 -20.21
CA GLY A 181 8.29 1.93 -20.25
C GLY A 181 8.73 2.15 -21.70
N VAL A 182 8.86 3.42 -22.10
CA VAL A 182 9.22 3.83 -23.46
C VAL A 182 10.73 3.96 -23.57
N GLY A 183 11.35 3.09 -24.36
CA GLY A 183 12.78 3.12 -24.64
C GLY A 183 13.12 3.67 -26.02
N ILE A 184 14.38 3.46 -26.46
CA ILE A 184 14.86 3.77 -27.80
C ILE A 184 15.21 2.46 -28.51
N GLY A 185 14.39 2.05 -29.46
CA GLY A 185 14.52 0.71 -30.09
C GLY A 185 14.14 -0.45 -29.18
N GLU A 186 13.48 -0.17 -28.09
CA GLU A 186 13.01 -1.14 -27.10
C GLU A 186 11.83 -0.59 -26.31
N ASN A 187 10.88 -1.44 -25.93
CA ASN A 187 9.75 -1.06 -25.08
C ASN A 187 9.49 -2.16 -24.06
N PHE A 188 8.98 -1.73 -22.90
CA PHE A 188 8.80 -2.60 -21.74
C PHE A 188 7.40 -2.45 -21.15
N ILE A 189 6.95 -3.45 -20.41
CA ILE A 189 5.78 -3.37 -19.55
C ILE A 189 6.18 -3.70 -18.11
N SER A 190 5.52 -3.08 -17.15
CA SER A 190 5.64 -3.47 -15.74
C SER A 190 4.39 -3.12 -14.95
N SER A 191 4.12 -3.88 -13.90
CA SER A 191 3.09 -3.56 -12.92
C SER A 191 3.45 -2.38 -12.02
N ASP A 192 4.73 -1.95 -12.01
CA ASP A 192 5.21 -0.78 -11.27
C ASP A 192 6.40 -0.17 -12.01
N GLN A 193 6.38 1.15 -12.15
CA GLN A 193 7.45 1.92 -12.80
C GLN A 193 8.83 1.71 -12.17
N LEU A 194 8.89 1.42 -10.85
CA LEU A 194 10.14 1.21 -10.11
C LEU A 194 10.98 0.07 -10.70
N ALA A 195 10.34 -0.93 -11.30
CA ALA A 195 11.05 -2.04 -11.98
C ALA A 195 11.86 -1.56 -13.18
N LEU A 196 11.40 -0.53 -13.89
CA LEU A 196 11.95 -0.05 -15.16
C LEU A 196 12.76 1.23 -15.05
N LEU A 197 12.77 1.91 -13.90
CA LEU A 197 13.54 3.17 -13.70
C LEU A 197 15.02 3.09 -14.08
N PRO A 198 15.76 1.94 -13.92
CA PRO A 198 17.13 1.85 -14.40
C PRO A 198 17.29 1.89 -15.93
N ILE A 199 16.19 1.72 -16.65
CA ILE A 199 16.17 1.56 -18.12
C ILE A 199 15.60 2.80 -18.78
N THR A 200 14.48 3.32 -18.24
CA THR A 200 13.80 4.49 -18.77
C THR A 200 13.10 5.27 -17.66
N ASN A 201 13.03 6.59 -17.84
CA ASN A 201 12.20 7.48 -17.02
C ASN A 201 10.93 7.95 -17.75
N ARG A 202 10.64 7.40 -18.94
CA ARG A 202 9.50 7.74 -19.78
C ARG A 202 8.46 6.66 -19.72
N PHE A 203 7.24 6.98 -19.26
CA PHE A 203 6.19 6.02 -19.01
C PHE A 203 4.86 6.40 -19.65
N ILE A 204 4.13 5.40 -20.14
CA ILE A 204 2.71 5.49 -20.47
C ILE A 204 1.95 4.69 -19.41
N TYR A 205 1.01 5.35 -18.72
CA TYR A 205 0.13 4.69 -17.75
C TYR A 205 -1.12 4.23 -18.47
N LEU A 206 -1.33 2.93 -18.50
CA LEU A 206 -2.54 2.37 -19.10
C LEU A 206 -3.76 2.68 -18.23
N GLU A 207 -4.91 2.84 -18.87
CA GLU A 207 -6.21 3.07 -18.23
C GLU A 207 -7.08 1.80 -18.31
N GLU A 208 -8.25 1.84 -17.68
CA GLU A 208 -9.19 0.71 -17.69
C GLU A 208 -9.62 0.35 -19.12
N GLY A 209 -9.60 -0.94 -19.46
CA GLY A 209 -9.95 -1.44 -20.78
C GLY A 209 -8.87 -1.27 -21.85
N ASP A 210 -7.69 -0.74 -21.50
CA ASP A 210 -6.60 -0.59 -22.46
C ASP A 210 -6.02 -1.95 -22.86
N ILE A 211 -5.93 -2.16 -24.17
CA ILE A 211 -5.16 -3.25 -24.81
C ILE A 211 -4.03 -2.59 -25.60
N ALA A 212 -2.77 -2.90 -25.27
CA ALA A 212 -1.65 -2.29 -25.98
C ALA A 212 -0.80 -3.34 -26.73
N ARG A 213 -0.36 -2.94 -27.92
CA ARG A 213 0.62 -3.66 -28.73
C ARG A 213 1.93 -2.89 -28.72
N LEU A 214 2.98 -3.56 -28.29
CA LEU A 214 4.33 -3.01 -28.26
C LEU A 214 5.19 -3.75 -29.29
N THR A 215 5.90 -2.98 -30.09
CA THR A 215 7.01 -3.46 -30.93
C THR A 215 8.31 -2.78 -30.43
N ARG A 216 9.44 -3.03 -31.07
CA ARG A 216 10.69 -2.35 -30.75
C ARG A 216 10.60 -0.84 -30.97
N SER A 217 9.76 -0.38 -31.90
CA SER A 217 9.70 1.03 -32.35
C SER A 217 8.35 1.69 -32.15
N THR A 218 7.27 0.95 -31.94
CA THR A 218 5.91 1.48 -31.84
C THR A 218 5.19 0.99 -30.60
N ILE A 219 4.28 1.82 -30.11
CA ILE A 219 3.33 1.50 -29.05
C ILE A 219 1.96 1.93 -29.57
N GLU A 220 1.03 1.03 -29.63
CA GLU A 220 -0.35 1.26 -30.05
C GLU A 220 -1.28 0.84 -28.92
N VAL A 221 -2.13 1.76 -28.45
CA VAL A 221 -3.10 1.48 -27.38
C VAL A 221 -4.51 1.54 -27.95
N PHE A 222 -5.33 0.57 -27.61
CA PHE A 222 -6.70 0.43 -28.09
C PHE A 222 -7.68 0.32 -26.93
N VAL A 223 -8.82 1.02 -27.07
CA VAL A 223 -10.00 0.89 -26.20
C VAL A 223 -11.20 0.58 -27.09
N ASP A 224 -11.96 -0.45 -26.77
CA ASP A 224 -13.11 -0.89 -27.58
C ASP A 224 -12.79 -1.02 -29.08
N GLY A 225 -11.55 -1.41 -29.37
CA GLY A 225 -11.06 -1.59 -30.73
C GLY A 225 -10.64 -0.32 -31.47
N GLN A 226 -10.72 0.83 -30.85
CA GLN A 226 -10.26 2.11 -31.41
C GLN A 226 -8.88 2.47 -30.91
N LEU A 227 -8.01 2.95 -31.79
CA LEU A 227 -6.70 3.45 -31.42
C LEU A 227 -6.86 4.75 -30.61
N VAL A 228 -6.23 4.79 -29.43
CA VAL A 228 -6.24 5.96 -28.54
C VAL A 228 -4.81 6.43 -28.30
N ASP A 229 -4.66 7.73 -28.04
CA ASP A 229 -3.38 8.31 -27.62
C ASP A 229 -3.30 8.36 -26.11
N ARG A 230 -2.19 7.87 -25.55
CA ARG A 230 -1.88 7.95 -24.12
C ARG A 230 -0.61 8.77 -23.90
N PRO A 231 -0.62 9.81 -23.04
CA PRO A 231 0.52 10.70 -22.88
C PRO A 231 1.73 9.98 -22.26
N VAL A 232 2.91 10.25 -22.80
CA VAL A 232 4.17 9.86 -22.16
C VAL A 232 4.46 10.83 -21.03
N LYS A 233 4.65 10.32 -19.81
CA LYS A 233 5.09 11.09 -18.64
C LYS A 233 6.56 10.80 -18.36
N GLU A 234 7.33 11.85 -18.08
CA GLU A 234 8.73 11.73 -17.63
C GLU A 234 8.78 11.85 -16.11
N LEU A 235 9.54 10.96 -15.49
CA LEU A 235 9.80 10.99 -14.05
C LEU A 235 11.15 11.59 -13.75
N ASP A 236 11.23 12.43 -12.71
CA ASP A 236 12.48 12.98 -12.25
C ASP A 236 13.40 11.89 -11.69
N ALA A 237 14.69 11.97 -12.03
CA ALA A 237 15.70 10.98 -11.67
C ALA A 237 15.96 10.86 -10.14
N ALA A 238 15.43 11.76 -9.33
CA ALA A 238 15.60 11.75 -7.86
C ALA A 238 14.92 10.58 -7.14
N VAL A 239 14.00 9.86 -7.80
CA VAL A 239 13.24 8.74 -7.22
C VAL A 239 14.05 7.43 -7.15
N SER A 240 15.27 7.38 -7.73
CA SER A 240 15.97 6.11 -8.00
C SER A 240 16.79 5.51 -6.85
N ASN A 241 16.98 6.17 -5.68
CA ASN A 241 17.90 5.72 -4.64
C ASN A 241 17.23 5.22 -3.35
N ALA A 242 16.45 4.15 -3.44
CA ALA A 242 15.95 3.43 -2.27
C ALA A 242 16.98 2.37 -1.80
N SER A 243 18.17 2.79 -1.33
CA SER A 243 19.12 1.89 -0.68
C SER A 243 18.91 1.89 0.83
N LYS A 244 19.28 0.79 1.53
CA LYS A 244 19.21 0.70 3.00
C LYS A 244 20.18 1.67 3.70
N GLY A 245 21.23 2.12 3.01
CA GLY A 245 22.28 2.91 3.62
C GLY A 245 22.99 2.13 4.73
N GLU A 246 23.19 2.75 5.88
CA GLU A 246 23.83 2.16 7.07
C GLU A 246 22.87 1.29 7.92
N TYR A 247 21.58 1.30 7.61
CA TYR A 247 20.56 0.57 8.39
C TYR A 247 20.50 -0.90 8.03
N LYS A 248 20.27 -1.75 9.01
CA LYS A 248 20.14 -3.20 8.84
C LYS A 248 18.90 -3.57 8.00
N HIS A 249 17.79 -2.86 8.21
CA HIS A 249 16.50 -3.09 7.57
C HIS A 249 15.91 -1.78 7.01
N TYR A 250 15.07 -1.88 5.96
CA TYR A 250 14.33 -0.73 5.43
C TYR A 250 13.42 -0.13 6.49
N MET A 251 12.69 -0.94 7.24
CA MET A 251 11.79 -0.45 8.28
C MET A 251 12.50 0.44 9.30
N LEU A 252 13.70 0.06 9.77
CA LEU A 252 14.46 0.90 10.69
C LEU A 252 14.86 2.23 10.05
N LYS A 253 15.37 2.19 8.82
CA LYS A 253 15.68 3.39 8.05
C LYS A 253 14.45 4.31 7.95
N GLU A 254 13.30 3.74 7.60
CA GLU A 254 12.03 4.46 7.42
C GLU A 254 11.49 5.03 8.73
N ILE A 255 11.73 4.38 9.87
CA ILE A 255 11.44 4.92 11.20
C ILE A 255 12.31 6.17 11.46
N TYR A 256 13.61 6.12 11.13
CA TYR A 256 14.52 7.25 11.31
C TYR A 256 14.37 8.35 10.25
N GLU A 257 13.74 8.09 9.13
CA GLU A 257 13.40 9.09 8.11
C GLU A 257 12.14 9.90 8.44
N GLN A 258 11.38 9.56 9.47
CA GLN A 258 10.12 10.23 9.80
C GLN A 258 10.24 11.75 10.05
N PRO A 259 11.30 12.27 10.71
CA PRO A 259 11.48 13.70 10.84
C PRO A 259 11.54 14.43 9.51
N GLU A 260 12.28 13.88 8.53
CA GLU A 260 12.40 14.48 7.21
C GLU A 260 11.10 14.29 6.39
N ALA A 261 10.45 13.12 6.48
CA ALA A 261 9.19 12.86 5.81
C ALA A 261 8.10 13.86 6.25
N ILE A 262 7.98 14.10 7.56
CA ILE A 262 7.03 15.11 8.09
C ILE A 262 7.41 16.51 7.64
N LYS A 263 8.69 16.87 7.69
CA LYS A 263 9.16 18.17 7.21
C LYS A 263 8.79 18.39 5.74
N GLN A 264 8.98 17.41 4.87
CA GLN A 264 8.58 17.49 3.46
C GLN A 264 7.05 17.62 3.32
N THR A 265 6.28 16.85 4.09
CA THR A 265 4.82 16.91 4.07
C THR A 265 4.31 18.30 4.46
N ILE A 266 4.81 18.87 5.55
CA ILE A 266 4.33 20.17 6.04
C ILE A 266 4.82 21.34 5.18
N SER A 267 6.01 21.26 4.58
CA SER A 267 6.61 22.34 3.79
C SER A 267 5.82 22.67 2.52
N GLN A 268 4.97 21.78 2.01
CA GLN A 268 4.09 22.08 0.90
C GLN A 268 2.93 23.04 1.30
N ALA A 269 2.57 23.06 2.58
CA ALA A 269 1.42 23.79 3.09
C ALA A 269 1.78 24.98 3.96
N LEU A 270 2.95 24.96 4.61
CA LEU A 270 3.35 25.97 5.57
C LEU A 270 4.51 26.81 5.05
N ASN A 271 4.46 28.13 5.33
CA ASN A 271 5.57 29.05 5.21
C ASN A 271 5.83 29.66 6.60
N GLY A 272 6.79 29.09 7.34
CA GLY A 272 6.90 29.34 8.77
C GLY A 272 5.64 28.82 9.48
N ASN A 273 4.99 29.68 10.25
CA ASN A 273 3.77 29.34 11.01
C ASN A 273 2.48 29.64 10.23
N ASP A 274 2.58 30.14 9.00
CA ASP A 274 1.42 30.53 8.21
C ASP A 274 1.07 29.46 7.16
N LEU A 275 -0.22 29.21 6.99
CA LEU A 275 -0.72 28.37 5.91
C LEU A 275 -0.57 29.12 4.57
N ARG A 276 0.08 28.51 3.59
CA ARG A 276 0.31 29.08 2.27
C ARG A 276 -1.02 29.31 1.54
N GLU A 277 -1.15 30.45 0.88
CA GLU A 277 -2.35 30.82 0.10
C GLU A 277 -2.61 29.84 -1.06
N ASP A 278 -1.54 29.36 -1.72
CA ASP A 278 -1.63 28.43 -2.85
C ASP A 278 -1.91 26.97 -2.44
N PHE A 279 -1.79 26.62 -1.14
CA PHE A 279 -2.05 25.27 -0.66
C PHE A 279 -3.52 24.90 -0.83
N LEU A 280 -3.80 23.89 -1.65
CA LEU A 280 -5.14 23.41 -2.00
C LEU A 280 -6.11 24.55 -2.46
N ALA A 281 -5.59 25.60 -3.07
CA ALA A 281 -6.40 26.73 -3.54
C ALA A 281 -7.47 26.31 -4.57
N SER A 282 -7.16 25.33 -5.42
CA SER A 282 -8.12 24.78 -6.38
C SER A 282 -9.32 24.07 -5.74
N ALA A 283 -9.21 23.64 -4.49
CA ALA A 283 -10.27 22.92 -3.76
C ALA A 283 -11.14 23.85 -2.89
N GLU A 284 -10.78 25.12 -2.70
CA GLU A 284 -11.45 26.03 -1.76
C GLU A 284 -12.95 26.18 -2.05
N GLN A 285 -13.33 26.34 -3.33
CA GLN A 285 -14.72 26.47 -3.70
C GLN A 285 -15.54 25.24 -3.31
N ASP A 286 -14.97 24.05 -3.42
CA ASP A 286 -15.65 22.82 -3.03
C ASP A 286 -15.69 22.70 -1.51
N PHE A 287 -14.60 23.06 -0.81
CA PHE A 287 -14.55 23.02 0.65
C PHE A 287 -15.59 23.93 1.33
N THR A 288 -15.97 25.06 0.72
CA THR A 288 -17.05 25.90 1.26
C THR A 288 -18.38 25.17 1.37
N LYS A 289 -18.67 24.22 0.45
CA LYS A 289 -19.93 23.51 0.36
C LYS A 289 -20.02 22.28 1.26
N ILE A 290 -18.88 21.74 1.72
CA ILE A 290 -18.81 20.49 2.48
C ILE A 290 -19.58 20.62 3.79
N GLN A 291 -20.42 19.63 4.09
CA GLN A 291 -21.20 19.53 5.33
C GLN A 291 -20.72 18.38 6.22
N GLN A 292 -20.01 17.41 5.66
CA GLN A 292 -19.43 16.28 6.37
C GLN A 292 -18.27 15.64 5.59
N ILE A 293 -17.47 14.85 6.30
CA ILE A 293 -16.35 14.08 5.76
C ILE A 293 -16.67 12.59 5.81
N GLN A 294 -16.35 11.87 4.75
CA GLN A 294 -16.33 10.41 4.72
C GLN A 294 -14.94 9.93 4.34
N ILE A 295 -14.21 9.35 5.27
CA ILE A 295 -12.89 8.75 5.02
C ILE A 295 -13.06 7.28 4.70
N ILE A 296 -12.38 6.81 3.65
CA ILE A 296 -12.40 5.41 3.20
C ILE A 296 -10.95 4.94 3.06
N ALA A 297 -10.57 3.91 3.82
CA ALA A 297 -9.19 3.41 3.81
C ALA A 297 -9.10 1.96 4.34
N CYS A 298 -7.91 1.36 4.23
CA CYS A 298 -7.58 0.05 4.79
C CYS A 298 -6.39 0.13 5.74
N GLY A 299 -6.31 -0.77 6.74
CA GLY A 299 -5.15 -1.00 7.60
C GLY A 299 -4.64 0.27 8.27
N THR A 300 -3.34 0.52 8.17
CA THR A 300 -2.65 1.70 8.74
C THR A 300 -3.30 3.02 8.31
N SER A 301 -3.71 3.16 7.04
CA SER A 301 -4.39 4.36 6.55
C SER A 301 -5.79 4.54 7.17
N TYR A 302 -6.49 3.45 7.48
CA TYR A 302 -7.75 3.50 8.22
C TYR A 302 -7.53 4.02 9.64
N HIS A 303 -6.46 3.57 10.34
CA HIS A 303 -6.11 4.10 11.66
C HIS A 303 -5.78 5.61 11.63
N ALA A 304 -5.08 6.07 10.57
CA ALA A 304 -4.86 7.51 10.37
C ALA A 304 -6.17 8.28 10.21
N GLY A 305 -7.11 7.74 9.43
CA GLY A 305 -8.46 8.29 9.29
C GLY A 305 -9.21 8.37 10.61
N MET A 306 -9.10 7.35 11.48
CA MET A 306 -9.73 7.35 12.80
C MET A 306 -9.22 8.49 13.70
N ILE A 307 -7.95 8.86 13.61
CA ILE A 307 -7.39 10.01 14.32
C ILE A 307 -7.94 11.31 13.73
N ALA A 308 -7.94 11.43 12.41
CA ALA A 308 -8.45 12.61 11.73
C ALA A 308 -9.92 12.90 12.04
N LYS A 309 -10.73 11.85 12.29
CA LYS A 309 -12.12 12.01 12.74
C LYS A 309 -12.20 12.91 13.97
N TYR A 310 -11.37 12.65 15.00
CA TYR A 310 -11.32 13.50 16.20
C TYR A 310 -10.95 14.94 15.84
N TRP A 311 -9.97 15.14 14.95
CA TRP A 311 -9.53 16.47 14.55
C TRP A 311 -10.60 17.25 13.79
N PHE A 312 -11.31 16.63 12.84
CA PHE A 312 -12.41 17.27 12.12
C PHE A 312 -13.55 17.68 13.06
N GLU A 313 -13.90 16.81 13.99
CA GLU A 313 -14.99 17.08 14.94
C GLU A 313 -14.59 18.12 16.01
N GLN A 314 -13.39 18.00 16.60
CA GLN A 314 -12.96 18.87 17.71
C GLN A 314 -12.51 20.26 17.26
N LEU A 315 -11.78 20.36 16.14
CA LEU A 315 -11.16 21.62 15.73
C LEU A 315 -12.06 22.47 14.85
N ILE A 316 -12.91 21.86 14.03
CA ILE A 316 -13.68 22.60 13.02
C ILE A 316 -15.18 22.26 13.01
N ASP A 317 -15.66 21.51 14.00
CA ASP A 317 -17.08 21.13 14.18
C ASP A 317 -17.70 20.53 12.91
N LEU A 318 -16.94 19.67 12.22
CA LEU A 318 -17.36 19.04 10.97
C LEU A 318 -17.53 17.52 11.16
N PRO A 319 -18.75 16.98 11.00
CA PRO A 319 -18.99 15.55 11.15
C PRO A 319 -18.09 14.71 10.26
N CYS A 320 -17.44 13.68 10.83
CA CYS A 320 -16.53 12.81 10.11
C CYS A 320 -16.85 11.34 10.39
N GLN A 321 -17.02 10.56 9.33
CA GLN A 321 -17.13 9.10 9.38
C GLN A 321 -15.89 8.47 8.76
N VAL A 322 -15.49 7.31 9.30
CA VAL A 322 -14.33 6.57 8.81
C VAL A 322 -14.75 5.12 8.62
N GLU A 323 -14.52 4.57 7.44
CA GLU A 323 -14.91 3.20 7.11
C GLU A 323 -13.78 2.42 6.45
N ILE A 324 -13.78 1.11 6.73
CA ILE A 324 -12.88 0.17 6.08
C ILE A 324 -13.35 -0.02 4.64
N ALA A 325 -12.45 0.16 3.69
CA ALA A 325 -12.79 0.17 2.26
C ALA A 325 -13.38 -1.16 1.79
N SER A 326 -12.87 -2.31 2.24
CA SER A 326 -13.38 -3.64 1.90
C SER A 326 -14.84 -3.83 2.32
N GLU A 327 -15.25 -3.26 3.48
CA GLU A 327 -16.62 -3.36 3.95
C GLU A 327 -17.54 -2.31 3.26
N PHE A 328 -16.98 -1.12 2.98
CA PHE A 328 -17.72 -0.05 2.33
C PHE A 328 -18.14 -0.43 0.90
N ARG A 329 -17.25 -1.05 0.12
CA ARG A 329 -17.49 -1.38 -1.29
C ARG A 329 -18.59 -2.43 -1.52
N TYR A 330 -18.76 -3.38 -0.59
CA TYR A 330 -19.73 -4.50 -0.77
C TYR A 330 -21.12 -4.24 -0.18
N ARG A 331 -21.25 -3.26 0.67
CA ARG A 331 -22.57 -2.84 1.12
C ARG A 331 -23.16 -1.78 0.18
N THR A 332 -24.40 -1.38 0.40
CA THR A 332 -25.05 -0.26 -0.29
C THR A 332 -24.98 0.98 0.61
N PRO A 333 -23.86 1.75 0.62
CA PRO A 333 -23.75 2.93 1.47
C PRO A 333 -24.72 4.02 0.99
N VAL A 334 -25.20 4.80 1.94
CA VAL A 334 -25.96 6.02 1.62
C VAL A 334 -24.97 7.10 1.22
N ILE A 335 -25.00 7.49 -0.05
CA ILE A 335 -24.20 8.63 -0.53
C ILE A 335 -24.97 9.91 -0.19
N VAL A 336 -24.29 10.80 0.53
CA VAL A 336 -24.88 12.05 1.04
C VAL A 336 -24.34 13.23 0.26
N ASN A 337 -25.24 14.18 -0.05
CA ASN A 337 -24.90 15.41 -0.76
C ASN A 337 -23.91 16.29 0.04
N HIS A 338 -23.06 17.06 -0.63
CA HIS A 338 -22.08 17.94 -0.01
C HIS A 338 -21.12 17.23 0.97
N THR A 339 -20.77 15.99 0.67
CA THR A 339 -19.79 15.18 1.41
C THR A 339 -18.44 15.22 0.70
N LEU A 340 -17.36 15.45 1.47
CA LEU A 340 -16.00 15.18 1.00
C LEU A 340 -15.65 13.72 1.27
N TYR A 341 -15.47 12.95 0.22
CA TYR A 341 -14.96 11.58 0.28
C TYR A 341 -13.44 11.60 0.19
N VAL A 342 -12.76 11.23 1.28
CA VAL A 342 -11.30 11.19 1.37
C VAL A 342 -10.83 9.74 1.32
N CYS A 343 -10.12 9.37 0.26
CA CYS A 343 -9.46 8.09 0.13
C CYS A 343 -8.00 8.19 0.59
N ILE A 344 -7.58 7.35 1.55
CA ILE A 344 -6.21 7.38 2.06
C ILE A 344 -5.51 6.07 1.67
N SER A 345 -4.33 6.18 1.04
CA SER A 345 -3.51 5.03 0.67
C SER A 345 -2.06 5.46 0.49
N GLN A 346 -1.09 4.68 1.00
CA GLN A 346 0.32 4.96 0.75
C GLN A 346 0.65 4.85 -0.75
N SER A 347 0.22 3.79 -1.42
CA SER A 347 0.50 3.54 -2.84
C SER A 347 -0.46 4.24 -3.81
N GLY A 348 -1.68 4.57 -3.34
CA GLY A 348 -2.76 5.02 -4.20
C GLY A 348 -3.31 3.96 -5.18
N GLU A 349 -2.98 2.67 -4.93
CA GLU A 349 -3.36 1.52 -5.76
C GLU A 349 -4.09 0.43 -4.96
N THR A 350 -4.54 0.72 -3.73
CA THR A 350 -5.27 -0.25 -2.90
C THR A 350 -6.61 -0.59 -3.56
N ALA A 351 -6.77 -1.86 -3.94
CA ALA A 351 -7.92 -2.32 -4.75
C ALA A 351 -9.28 -1.96 -4.12
N ASP A 352 -9.46 -2.29 -2.84
CA ASP A 352 -10.72 -2.01 -2.14
C ASP A 352 -11.02 -0.51 -2.08
N THR A 353 -10.01 0.32 -1.83
CA THR A 353 -10.19 1.77 -1.73
C THR A 353 -10.53 2.39 -3.08
N LEU A 354 -9.87 1.94 -4.17
CA LEU A 354 -10.19 2.34 -5.54
C LEU A 354 -11.62 1.92 -5.94
N ALA A 355 -11.98 0.68 -5.66
CA ALA A 355 -13.32 0.19 -5.99
C ALA A 355 -14.40 0.95 -5.20
N ALA A 356 -14.17 1.23 -3.91
CA ALA A 356 -15.07 2.04 -3.09
C ALA A 356 -15.23 3.47 -3.63
N LEU A 357 -14.14 4.10 -4.09
CA LEU A 357 -14.14 5.42 -4.72
C LEU A 357 -15.00 5.41 -5.99
N ARG A 358 -14.75 4.49 -6.90
CA ARG A 358 -15.46 4.36 -8.18
C ARG A 358 -16.96 4.11 -7.98
N ASP A 359 -17.33 3.21 -7.06
CA ASP A 359 -18.73 2.95 -6.73
C ASP A 359 -19.40 4.19 -6.13
N THR A 360 -18.72 4.93 -5.26
CA THR A 360 -19.21 6.19 -4.70
C THR A 360 -19.50 7.23 -5.79
N GLN A 361 -18.55 7.45 -6.69
CA GLN A 361 -18.70 8.40 -7.81
C GLN A 361 -19.84 7.99 -8.74
N LYS A 362 -19.92 6.70 -9.10
CA LYS A 362 -21.01 6.16 -9.94
C LYS A 362 -22.38 6.35 -9.30
N ARG A 363 -22.51 6.03 -8.00
CA ARG A 363 -23.79 6.18 -7.27
C ARG A 363 -24.18 7.64 -7.10
N ALA A 364 -23.21 8.53 -6.84
CA ALA A 364 -23.47 9.97 -6.77
C ALA A 364 -23.99 10.50 -8.11
N ALA A 365 -23.33 10.14 -9.22
CA ALA A 365 -23.74 10.54 -10.57
C ALA A 365 -25.15 10.06 -10.92
N VAL A 366 -25.47 8.80 -10.65
CA VAL A 366 -26.84 8.24 -10.88
C VAL A 366 -27.91 8.98 -10.09
N LYS A 367 -27.59 9.45 -8.88
CA LYS A 367 -28.53 10.18 -8.01
C LYS A 367 -28.51 11.69 -8.20
N GLY A 368 -27.62 12.23 -9.04
CA GLY A 368 -27.43 13.68 -9.24
C GLY A 368 -26.96 14.40 -7.98
N LEU A 369 -26.11 13.75 -7.15
CA LEU A 369 -25.59 14.31 -5.92
C LEU A 369 -24.30 15.09 -6.18
N ASP A 370 -24.14 16.23 -5.52
CA ASP A 370 -22.92 17.03 -5.50
C ASP A 370 -22.01 16.51 -4.38
N ILE A 371 -20.95 15.80 -4.74
CA ILE A 371 -19.92 15.28 -3.83
C ILE A 371 -18.56 15.77 -4.28
N THR A 372 -17.63 15.88 -3.34
CA THR A 372 -16.22 16.16 -3.61
C THR A 372 -15.40 14.91 -3.29
N THR A 373 -14.46 14.56 -4.16
CA THR A 373 -13.53 13.43 -3.93
C THR A 373 -12.10 13.90 -3.82
N MET A 374 -11.39 13.35 -2.85
CA MET A 374 -9.98 13.67 -2.60
C MET A 374 -9.19 12.43 -2.23
N THR A 375 -7.94 12.37 -2.64
CA THR A 375 -7.00 11.35 -2.16
C THR A 375 -5.87 11.95 -1.34
N ILE A 376 -5.45 11.25 -0.28
CA ILE A 376 -4.19 11.47 0.43
C ILE A 376 -3.30 10.27 0.12
N CYS A 377 -2.18 10.50 -0.58
CA CYS A 377 -1.34 9.40 -1.04
C CYS A 377 0.12 9.85 -1.20
N ASN A 378 1.05 8.89 -1.29
CA ASN A 378 2.48 9.17 -1.44
C ASN A 378 2.97 9.11 -2.91
N VAL A 379 2.17 8.54 -3.82
CA VAL A 379 2.54 8.33 -5.22
C VAL A 379 1.72 9.22 -6.14
N ALA A 380 2.35 10.29 -6.65
CA ALA A 380 1.69 11.31 -7.48
C ALA A 380 1.07 10.78 -8.78
N THR A 381 1.56 9.65 -9.28
CA THR A 381 1.11 9.04 -10.54
C THR A 381 0.12 7.89 -10.34
N SER A 382 -0.35 7.69 -9.11
CA SER A 382 -1.26 6.59 -8.78
C SER A 382 -2.64 6.74 -9.39
N SER A 383 -3.36 5.62 -9.47
CA SER A 383 -4.75 5.59 -9.95
C SER A 383 -5.67 6.48 -9.11
N MET A 384 -5.55 6.45 -7.78
CA MET A 384 -6.36 7.31 -6.91
C MET A 384 -6.17 8.80 -7.20
N VAL A 385 -4.92 9.25 -7.45
CA VAL A 385 -4.64 10.66 -7.80
C VAL A 385 -5.29 11.06 -9.12
N ARG A 386 -5.32 10.14 -10.09
CA ARG A 386 -5.95 10.41 -11.39
C ARG A 386 -7.48 10.39 -11.35
N GLU A 387 -8.06 9.64 -10.42
CA GLU A 387 -9.51 9.40 -10.36
C GLU A 387 -10.24 10.29 -9.36
N THR A 388 -9.52 11.05 -8.51
CA THR A 388 -10.13 12.02 -7.58
C THR A 388 -10.03 13.45 -8.11
N GLN A 389 -10.97 14.31 -7.69
CA GLN A 389 -10.99 15.73 -8.07
C GLN A 389 -9.80 16.49 -7.47
N HIS A 390 -9.41 16.15 -6.25
CA HIS A 390 -8.31 16.76 -5.53
C HIS A 390 -7.36 15.70 -4.96
N SER A 391 -6.10 16.07 -4.78
CA SER A 391 -5.09 15.19 -4.16
C SER A 391 -4.17 15.97 -3.24
N LEU A 392 -3.77 15.32 -2.15
CA LEU A 392 -2.75 15.81 -1.23
C LEU A 392 -1.66 14.74 -1.10
N LEU A 393 -0.46 15.06 -1.54
CA LEU A 393 0.66 14.14 -1.48
C LEU A 393 1.35 14.21 -0.12
N THR A 394 1.73 13.07 0.43
CA THR A 394 2.45 13.00 1.70
C THR A 394 3.95 13.29 1.56
N LEU A 395 4.50 13.19 0.36
CA LEU A 395 5.91 13.47 0.04
C LEU A 395 6.92 12.74 0.95
N ALA A 396 6.53 11.57 1.48
CA ALA A 396 7.34 10.80 2.42
C ALA A 396 8.52 10.06 1.73
N GLY A 397 8.66 10.16 0.42
CA GLY A 397 9.62 9.40 -0.36
C GLY A 397 9.26 7.90 -0.43
N PRO A 398 10.11 7.07 -1.06
CA PRO A 398 9.88 5.64 -1.17
C PRO A 398 9.82 4.95 0.20
N GLU A 399 8.82 4.09 0.43
CA GLU A 399 8.70 3.23 1.59
C GLU A 399 8.64 1.78 1.12
N ILE A 400 9.65 0.99 1.48
CA ILE A 400 9.92 -0.36 0.96
C ILE A 400 9.49 -1.44 1.96
N GLY A 401 9.74 -1.22 3.27
CA GLY A 401 9.30 -2.14 4.32
C GLY A 401 7.81 -2.40 4.22
N VAL A 402 7.37 -3.66 4.32
CA VAL A 402 5.94 -4.01 4.19
C VAL A 402 5.12 -3.32 5.27
N ALA A 403 5.57 -3.34 6.52
CA ALA A 403 4.92 -2.62 7.62
C ALA A 403 5.14 -1.11 7.46
N SER A 404 4.07 -0.35 7.32
CA SER A 404 4.11 1.11 7.15
C SER A 404 4.60 1.81 8.41
N THR A 405 5.48 2.81 8.24
CA THR A 405 6.03 3.64 9.32
C THR A 405 5.96 5.12 8.98
N LYS A 406 6.89 5.64 8.18
CA LYS A 406 6.93 7.06 7.79
C LYS A 406 5.71 7.49 6.95
N ALA A 407 5.12 6.58 6.17
CA ALA A 407 3.90 6.89 5.45
C ALA A 407 2.73 7.18 6.39
N PHE A 408 2.63 6.46 7.53
CA PHE A 408 1.60 6.69 8.54
C PHE A 408 1.70 8.08 9.16
N THR A 409 2.88 8.45 9.67
CA THR A 409 3.09 9.76 10.30
C THR A 409 2.95 10.91 9.30
N ALA A 410 3.39 10.72 8.05
CA ALA A 410 3.16 11.67 6.97
C ALA A 410 1.67 11.80 6.60
N GLN A 411 0.88 10.70 6.64
CA GLN A 411 -0.58 10.77 6.48
C GLN A 411 -1.24 11.55 7.61
N LEU A 412 -0.80 11.37 8.86
CA LEU A 412 -1.30 12.17 9.99
C LEU A 412 -1.01 13.66 9.80
N ALA A 413 0.22 14.02 9.41
CA ALA A 413 0.56 15.40 9.11
C ALA A 413 -0.30 15.98 7.96
N ALA A 414 -0.46 15.24 6.86
CA ALA A 414 -1.29 15.65 5.73
C ALA A 414 -2.77 15.82 6.12
N LEU A 415 -3.30 14.92 6.95
CA LEU A 415 -4.67 15.02 7.47
C LEU A 415 -4.86 16.25 8.35
N MET A 416 -3.90 16.57 9.23
CA MET A 416 -3.95 17.80 10.03
C MET A 416 -3.92 19.04 9.11
N LEU A 417 -3.06 19.08 8.09
CA LEU A 417 -3.03 20.17 7.12
C LEU A 417 -4.38 20.32 6.38
N LEU A 418 -5.04 19.22 6.06
CA LEU A 418 -6.37 19.23 5.44
C LEU A 418 -7.43 19.82 6.40
N VAL A 419 -7.40 19.42 7.68
CA VAL A 419 -8.29 19.99 8.72
C VAL A 419 -8.09 21.50 8.83
N LEU A 420 -6.84 21.97 8.92
CA LEU A 420 -6.50 23.39 9.00
C LEU A 420 -6.97 24.17 7.76
N LYS A 421 -6.76 23.61 6.56
CA LYS A 421 -7.22 24.24 5.30
C LYS A 421 -8.73 24.36 5.24
N ILE A 422 -9.46 23.29 5.54
CA ILE A 422 -10.93 23.33 5.55
C ILE A 422 -11.43 24.29 6.65
N GLY A 423 -10.83 24.25 7.83
CA GLY A 423 -11.14 25.16 8.94
C GLY A 423 -10.95 26.63 8.57
N SER A 424 -9.86 26.96 7.88
CA SER A 424 -9.60 28.30 7.32
C SER A 424 -10.66 28.72 6.32
N VAL A 425 -10.95 27.87 5.31
CA VAL A 425 -11.96 28.16 4.27
C VAL A 425 -13.36 28.38 4.85
N LYS A 426 -13.71 27.61 5.88
CA LYS A 426 -15.03 27.69 6.55
C LYS A 426 -15.08 28.72 7.66
N ASN A 427 -13.96 29.38 8.01
CA ASN A 427 -13.83 30.26 9.15
C ASN A 427 -14.29 29.60 10.48
N SER A 428 -14.00 28.30 10.64
CA SER A 428 -14.38 27.49 11.79
C SER A 428 -13.24 27.23 12.77
N ILE A 429 -12.04 27.74 12.50
CA ILE A 429 -10.88 27.74 13.40
C ILE A 429 -10.38 29.18 13.60
N SER A 430 -10.01 29.55 14.83
CA SER A 430 -9.50 30.90 15.11
C SER A 430 -8.05 31.05 14.58
N THR A 431 -7.63 32.31 14.35
CA THR A 431 -6.26 32.60 13.93
C THR A 431 -5.25 32.16 14.99
N GLU A 432 -5.57 32.34 16.28
CA GLU A 432 -4.73 31.94 17.41
C GLU A 432 -4.54 30.43 17.41
N GLN A 433 -5.62 29.67 17.35
CA GLN A 433 -5.57 28.21 17.34
C GLN A 433 -4.85 27.66 16.09
N MET A 434 -5.07 28.28 14.92
CA MET A 434 -4.34 27.97 13.70
C MET A 434 -2.83 28.14 13.91
N THR A 435 -2.40 29.28 14.44
CA THR A 435 -0.99 29.60 14.68
C THR A 435 -0.35 28.66 15.70
N GLU A 436 -1.07 28.29 16.76
CA GLU A 436 -0.60 27.32 17.75
C GLU A 436 -0.32 25.97 17.09
N ILE A 437 -1.29 25.41 16.38
CA ILE A 437 -1.15 24.10 15.72
C ILE A 437 -0.05 24.11 14.65
N THR A 438 0.02 25.15 13.83
CA THR A 438 1.06 25.24 12.77
C THR A 438 2.46 25.40 13.36
N THR A 439 2.60 26.11 14.49
CA THR A 439 3.86 26.24 15.23
C THR A 439 4.32 24.89 15.77
N GLU A 440 3.43 24.14 16.39
CA GLU A 440 3.74 22.79 16.90
C GLU A 440 4.06 21.81 15.76
N LEU A 441 3.31 21.87 14.65
CA LEU A 441 3.63 21.06 13.46
C LEU A 441 5.03 21.36 12.92
N TRP A 442 5.43 22.64 12.94
CA TRP A 442 6.76 23.06 12.47
C TRP A 442 7.88 22.51 13.36
N HIS A 443 7.62 22.33 14.66
CA HIS A 443 8.56 21.75 15.61
C HIS A 443 8.56 20.21 15.61
N MET A 444 7.54 19.58 15.03
CA MET A 444 7.35 18.13 15.08
C MET A 444 8.57 17.30 14.62
N PRO A 445 9.33 17.68 13.56
CA PRO A 445 10.53 16.93 13.17
C PRO A 445 11.56 16.83 14.31
N LYS A 446 11.71 17.89 15.12
CA LYS A 446 12.62 17.88 16.27
C LYS A 446 12.10 16.98 17.38
N VAL A 447 10.81 17.06 17.70
CA VAL A 447 10.19 16.23 18.75
C VAL A 447 10.34 14.74 18.41
N ILE A 448 10.17 14.37 17.14
CA ILE A 448 10.38 12.99 16.67
C ILE A 448 11.84 12.58 16.82
N LEU A 449 12.80 13.45 16.47
CA LEU A 449 14.24 13.17 16.69
C LEU A 449 14.55 12.94 18.16
N ASP A 450 13.96 13.73 19.06
CA ASP A 450 14.14 13.55 20.50
C ASP A 450 13.50 12.24 20.99
N THR A 451 12.35 11.85 20.45
CA THR A 451 11.70 10.56 20.73
C THR A 451 12.54 9.37 20.26
N LEU A 452 13.17 9.46 19.11
CA LEU A 452 14.05 8.41 18.56
C LEU A 452 15.29 8.14 19.42
N ARG A 453 15.68 9.06 20.31
CA ARG A 453 16.79 8.84 21.28
C ARG A 453 16.49 7.76 22.31
N HIS A 454 15.23 7.38 22.49
CA HIS A 454 14.83 6.28 23.37
C HIS A 454 14.96 4.90 22.73
N ASP A 455 15.55 4.79 21.53
CA ASP A 455 15.71 3.54 20.78
C ASP A 455 16.35 2.43 21.60
N ASP A 456 17.52 2.71 22.24
CA ASP A 456 18.21 1.76 23.11
C ASP A 456 17.41 1.34 24.35
N GLU A 457 16.57 2.23 24.89
CA GLU A 457 15.70 1.94 26.02
C GLU A 457 14.55 1.01 25.60
N ILE A 458 13.96 1.29 24.43
CA ILE A 458 12.90 0.46 23.84
C ILE A 458 13.44 -0.90 23.41
N LEU A 459 14.68 -0.98 22.90
CA LEU A 459 15.35 -2.26 22.61
C LEU A 459 15.42 -3.14 23.85
N ARG A 460 15.88 -2.60 25.00
CA ARG A 460 15.93 -3.36 26.28
C ARG A 460 14.55 -3.82 26.73
N LEU A 461 13.54 -2.95 26.55
CA LEU A 461 12.16 -3.27 26.86
C LEU A 461 11.63 -4.42 25.99
N SER A 462 12.04 -4.45 24.72
CA SER A 462 11.61 -5.44 23.73
C SER A 462 12.09 -6.87 24.06
N GLU A 463 13.17 -7.02 24.83
CA GLU A 463 13.66 -8.32 25.27
C GLU A 463 12.60 -9.10 26.08
N LEU A 464 11.72 -8.39 26.80
CA LEU A 464 10.66 -8.98 27.61
C LEU A 464 9.51 -9.57 26.77
N PHE A 465 9.47 -9.26 25.46
CA PHE A 465 8.45 -9.74 24.54
C PHE A 465 8.85 -11.01 23.77
N VAL A 466 10.12 -11.39 23.78
CA VAL A 466 10.65 -12.44 22.89
C VAL A 466 9.88 -13.76 22.99
N GLU A 467 9.56 -14.17 24.22
CA GLU A 467 8.83 -15.43 24.49
C GLU A 467 7.31 -15.24 24.55
N LYS A 468 6.80 -14.01 24.44
CA LYS A 468 5.37 -13.74 24.54
C LYS A 468 4.64 -14.14 23.24
N GLN A 469 3.42 -14.68 23.40
CA GLN A 469 2.57 -15.08 22.28
C GLN A 469 1.41 -14.12 22.06
N HIS A 470 1.05 -13.35 23.07
CA HIS A 470 -0.06 -12.40 23.06
C HIS A 470 0.39 -11.05 23.60
N CYS A 471 -0.31 -9.98 23.21
CA CYS A 471 -0.08 -8.63 23.72
C CYS A 471 -1.33 -7.79 23.55
N LEU A 472 -1.65 -6.98 24.57
CA LEU A 472 -2.71 -5.96 24.47
C LEU A 472 -2.08 -4.57 24.34
N PHE A 473 -2.70 -3.72 23.55
CA PHE A 473 -2.39 -2.30 23.42
C PHE A 473 -3.60 -1.48 23.86
N LEU A 474 -3.39 -0.51 24.75
CA LEU A 474 -4.47 0.32 25.28
C LEU A 474 -4.20 1.79 25.04
N GLY A 475 -5.20 2.50 24.55
CA GLY A 475 -5.20 3.95 24.38
C GLY A 475 -6.60 4.54 24.63
N ARG A 476 -6.66 5.85 24.79
CA ARG A 476 -7.93 6.60 24.90
C ARG A 476 -7.96 7.73 23.89
N GLY A 477 -9.17 8.16 23.49
CA GLY A 477 -9.33 9.25 22.52
C GLY A 477 -8.54 8.98 21.24
N THR A 478 -7.75 9.95 20.81
CA THR A 478 -6.87 9.85 19.63
C THR A 478 -5.78 8.78 19.75
N HIS A 479 -5.47 8.29 20.96
CA HIS A 479 -4.49 7.24 21.21
C HIS A 479 -5.08 5.82 21.11
N PHE A 480 -6.40 5.66 21.02
CA PHE A 480 -6.99 4.35 20.70
C PHE A 480 -6.58 3.89 19.29
N PRO A 481 -6.69 4.70 18.22
CA PRO A 481 -6.17 4.31 16.92
C PRO A 481 -4.65 4.05 16.89
N ILE A 482 -3.84 4.72 17.74
CA ILE A 482 -2.41 4.42 17.88
C ILE A 482 -2.19 3.07 18.56
N ALA A 483 -3.04 2.69 19.52
CA ALA A 483 -3.01 1.35 20.12
C ALA A 483 -3.33 0.26 19.06
N LEU A 484 -4.30 0.50 18.18
CA LEU A 484 -4.59 -0.37 17.04
C LEU A 484 -3.39 -0.48 16.10
N GLU A 485 -2.75 0.64 15.80
CA GLU A 485 -1.57 0.69 14.90
C GLU A 485 -0.37 -0.04 15.51
N GLY A 486 -0.08 0.16 16.82
CA GLY A 486 0.97 -0.57 17.53
C GLY A 486 0.71 -2.08 17.54
N ALA A 487 -0.51 -2.50 17.82
CA ALA A 487 -0.92 -3.90 17.75
C ALA A 487 -0.77 -4.46 16.32
N LEU A 488 -1.15 -3.68 15.30
CA LEU A 488 -0.97 -4.06 13.90
C LEU A 488 0.51 -4.25 13.56
N LYS A 489 1.38 -3.29 13.89
CA LYS A 489 2.83 -3.39 13.64
C LYS A 489 3.43 -4.62 14.32
N LEU A 490 3.12 -4.84 15.61
CA LEU A 490 3.67 -5.97 16.35
C LEU A 490 3.27 -7.32 15.71
N LYS A 491 1.99 -7.50 15.37
CA LYS A 491 1.52 -8.76 14.75
C LYS A 491 2.08 -8.98 13.35
N GLU A 492 2.23 -7.93 12.53
CA GLU A 492 2.71 -8.03 11.16
C GLU A 492 4.12 -8.61 11.08
N ILE A 493 5.03 -8.15 11.93
CA ILE A 493 6.46 -8.42 11.78
C ILE A 493 7.01 -9.40 12.82
N SER A 494 6.40 -9.51 14.02
CA SER A 494 6.86 -10.43 15.07
C SER A 494 6.03 -11.71 15.17
N TYR A 495 4.83 -11.73 14.55
CA TYR A 495 3.83 -12.82 14.63
C TYR A 495 3.26 -13.05 16.03
N ILE A 496 3.44 -12.12 16.96
CA ILE A 496 2.73 -12.10 18.24
C ILE A 496 1.28 -11.71 17.97
N HIS A 497 0.32 -12.44 18.54
CA HIS A 497 -1.09 -12.07 18.47
C HIS A 497 -1.34 -10.83 19.33
N ALA A 498 -1.41 -9.68 18.71
CA ALA A 498 -1.58 -8.39 19.36
C ALA A 498 -2.92 -7.76 19.02
N GLU A 499 -3.59 -7.17 20.02
CA GLU A 499 -4.87 -6.49 19.85
C GLU A 499 -4.84 -5.12 20.52
N GLY A 500 -5.43 -4.12 19.84
CA GLY A 500 -5.61 -2.76 20.36
C GLY A 500 -7.03 -2.53 20.84
N TYR A 501 -7.19 -1.91 22.00
CA TYR A 501 -8.50 -1.56 22.57
C TYR A 501 -8.57 -0.12 23.06
N ALA A 502 -9.73 0.48 22.93
CA ALA A 502 -10.05 1.65 23.74
C ALA A 502 -10.00 1.22 25.22
N ALA A 503 -9.14 1.85 26.03
CA ALA A 503 -8.90 1.39 27.42
C ALA A 503 -10.19 1.34 28.27
N GLY A 504 -11.21 2.15 27.93
CA GLY A 504 -12.53 2.08 28.55
C GLY A 504 -13.29 0.77 28.32
N GLU A 505 -13.03 0.09 27.19
CA GLU A 505 -13.65 -1.20 26.83
C GLU A 505 -13.02 -2.40 27.52
N LEU A 506 -11.94 -2.20 28.29
CA LEU A 506 -11.22 -3.28 28.97
C LEU A 506 -12.17 -4.14 29.83
N LYS A 507 -13.15 -3.50 30.51
CA LYS A 507 -14.15 -4.19 31.37
C LYS A 507 -15.22 -4.96 30.60
N HIS A 508 -15.34 -4.72 29.31
CA HIS A 508 -16.38 -5.33 28.47
C HIS A 508 -15.89 -6.60 27.75
N GLY A 509 -14.83 -7.26 28.27
CA GLY A 509 -14.33 -8.52 27.75
C GLY A 509 -12.81 -8.67 27.86
N PRO A 510 -11.99 -7.77 27.29
CA PRO A 510 -10.54 -7.94 27.19
C PRO A 510 -9.82 -8.17 28.52
N LEU A 511 -10.37 -7.66 29.63
CA LEU A 511 -9.81 -7.84 30.97
C LEU A 511 -9.75 -9.33 31.41
N ALA A 512 -10.57 -10.18 30.82
CA ALA A 512 -10.53 -11.63 31.05
C ALA A 512 -9.26 -12.30 30.52
N LEU A 513 -8.54 -11.65 29.59
CA LEU A 513 -7.29 -12.13 29.00
C LEU A 513 -6.05 -11.75 29.82
N VAL A 514 -6.22 -10.86 30.81
CA VAL A 514 -5.10 -10.34 31.59
C VAL A 514 -4.71 -11.33 32.69
N ASP A 515 -3.48 -11.79 32.61
CA ASP A 515 -2.82 -12.65 33.59
C ASP A 515 -1.34 -12.26 33.75
N ASN A 516 -0.57 -13.11 34.43
CA ASN A 516 0.85 -12.85 34.69
C ASN A 516 1.75 -12.93 33.44
N ASP A 517 1.26 -13.48 32.34
CA ASP A 517 2.01 -13.67 31.08
C ASP A 517 1.56 -12.70 29.96
N MET A 518 0.52 -11.93 30.22
CA MET A 518 -0.01 -10.95 29.27
C MET A 518 0.70 -9.59 29.40
N PRO A 519 1.58 -9.19 28.46
CA PRO A 519 2.07 -7.83 28.36
C PRO A 519 0.97 -6.88 27.88
N VAL A 520 0.88 -5.73 28.51
CA VAL A 520 -0.09 -4.69 28.18
C VAL A 520 0.65 -3.38 27.91
N VAL A 521 0.65 -2.94 26.65
CA VAL A 521 1.25 -1.67 26.22
C VAL A 521 0.26 -0.56 26.42
N ILE A 522 0.67 0.51 27.11
CA ILE A 522 -0.15 1.66 27.46
C ILE A 522 0.40 2.93 26.78
N LEU A 523 -0.49 3.67 26.12
CA LEU A 523 -0.18 4.98 25.56
C LEU A 523 -0.76 6.06 26.46
N ALA A 524 0.10 6.76 27.21
CA ALA A 524 -0.28 7.65 28.32
C ALA A 524 0.18 9.10 28.07
N PRO A 525 -0.46 9.84 27.15
CA PRO A 525 -0.20 11.26 26.95
C PRO A 525 -0.68 12.07 28.15
N GLN A 526 -0.15 13.30 28.28
CA GLN A 526 -0.63 14.28 29.27
C GLN A 526 -1.87 14.98 28.72
N ASP A 527 -3.03 14.36 28.86
CA ASP A 527 -4.33 14.87 28.42
C ASP A 527 -5.42 14.69 29.49
N ASP A 528 -6.63 15.15 29.22
CA ASP A 528 -7.79 15.07 30.13
C ASP A 528 -8.23 13.60 30.42
N MET A 529 -7.73 12.62 29.67
CA MET A 529 -8.06 11.20 29.86
C MET A 529 -7.03 10.44 30.69
N LEU A 530 -5.89 11.07 31.05
CA LEU A 530 -4.78 10.42 31.74
C LEU A 530 -5.20 9.76 33.06
N ASP A 531 -6.00 10.44 33.91
CA ASP A 531 -6.46 9.85 35.17
C ASP A 531 -7.40 8.65 34.99
N LYS A 532 -8.19 8.65 33.92
CA LYS A 532 -9.01 7.50 33.54
C LYS A 532 -8.15 6.32 33.06
N LEU A 533 -7.08 6.64 32.34
CA LEU A 533 -6.13 5.64 31.86
C LEU A 533 -5.35 5.02 33.04
N LYS A 534 -4.90 5.83 34.02
CA LYS A 534 -4.28 5.33 35.26
C LYS A 534 -5.17 4.33 36.00
N SER A 535 -6.48 4.60 36.06
CA SER A 535 -7.43 3.65 36.66
C SER A 535 -7.48 2.31 35.89
N ASN A 536 -7.37 2.35 34.56
CA ASN A 536 -7.30 1.12 33.77
C ASN A 536 -5.96 0.38 33.97
N MET A 537 -4.85 1.09 34.16
CA MET A 537 -3.56 0.49 34.51
C MET A 537 -3.63 -0.28 35.83
N GLU A 538 -4.26 0.29 36.85
CA GLU A 538 -4.46 -0.39 38.15
C GLU A 538 -5.33 -1.64 38.02
N GLU A 539 -6.34 -1.63 37.15
CA GLU A 539 -7.19 -2.79 36.87
C GLU A 539 -6.41 -3.96 36.23
N VAL A 540 -5.49 -3.64 35.33
CA VAL A 540 -4.57 -4.63 34.72
C VAL A 540 -3.62 -5.20 35.77
N GLN A 541 -2.97 -4.34 36.57
CA GLN A 541 -2.03 -4.76 37.61
C GLN A 541 -2.68 -5.61 38.69
N ALA A 542 -3.91 -5.26 39.10
CA ALA A 542 -4.66 -6.04 40.10
C ALA A 542 -4.91 -7.50 39.67
N ARG A 543 -4.73 -7.82 38.37
CA ARG A 543 -4.88 -9.15 37.79
C ARG A 543 -3.55 -9.80 37.40
N GLY A 544 -2.44 -9.16 37.78
CA GLY A 544 -1.10 -9.64 37.50
C GLY A 544 -0.55 -9.29 36.11
N GLY A 545 -1.25 -8.45 35.33
CA GLY A 545 -0.75 -7.99 34.04
C GLY A 545 0.53 -7.17 34.17
N GLU A 546 1.40 -7.28 33.17
CA GLU A 546 2.66 -6.54 33.09
C GLU A 546 2.50 -5.34 32.17
N LEU A 547 2.77 -4.14 32.70
CA LEU A 547 2.55 -2.87 31.99
C LEU A 547 3.83 -2.36 31.34
N PHE A 548 3.70 -1.95 30.07
CA PHE A 548 4.72 -1.31 29.25
C PHE A 548 4.19 0.07 28.84
N VAL A 549 4.58 1.11 29.56
CA VAL A 549 3.95 2.43 29.49
C VAL A 549 4.83 3.39 28.73
N PHE A 550 4.33 3.89 27.61
CA PHE A 550 4.86 5.08 26.96
C PHE A 550 4.14 6.29 27.54
N ALA A 551 4.81 7.04 28.40
CA ALA A 551 4.23 8.11 29.20
C ALA A 551 4.80 9.48 28.80
N ASP A 552 3.98 10.52 28.84
CA ASP A 552 4.47 11.88 28.72
C ASP A 552 5.48 12.19 29.83
N GLU A 553 6.59 12.88 29.49
CA GLU A 553 7.66 13.19 30.43
C GLU A 553 7.21 14.09 31.62
N ASN A 554 6.13 14.84 31.43
CA ASN A 554 5.52 15.67 32.49
C ASN A 554 4.46 14.92 33.30
N SER A 555 4.18 13.64 32.98
CA SER A 555 3.25 12.84 33.75
C SER A 555 3.84 12.42 35.10
N ASP A 556 2.97 12.12 36.06
CA ASP A 556 3.36 11.61 37.38
C ASP A 556 3.50 10.07 37.42
N ILE A 557 3.45 9.41 36.26
CA ILE A 557 3.61 7.95 36.13
C ILE A 557 5.05 7.57 36.46
N LYS A 558 5.23 6.49 37.26
CA LYS A 558 6.55 6.02 37.70
C LYS A 558 6.70 4.52 37.41
N ALA A 559 7.93 4.13 37.12
CA ALA A 559 8.27 2.72 37.07
C ALA A 559 8.13 2.08 38.46
N LYS A 560 7.62 0.86 38.50
CA LYS A 560 7.48 0.03 39.69
C LYS A 560 7.51 -1.45 39.30
N ASP A 561 7.37 -2.35 40.27
CA ASP A 561 7.30 -3.78 39.96
C ASP A 561 6.21 -4.04 38.90
N ARG A 562 6.55 -4.80 37.85
CA ARG A 562 5.70 -5.13 36.69
C ARG A 562 5.11 -3.92 35.96
N GLN A 563 5.76 -2.75 36.06
CA GLN A 563 5.42 -1.53 35.30
C GLN A 563 6.69 -0.86 34.80
N HIS A 564 6.96 -1.07 33.54
CA HIS A 564 8.06 -0.45 32.81
C HIS A 564 7.57 0.86 32.18
N VAL A 565 8.37 1.92 32.28
CA VAL A 565 7.97 3.25 31.75
C VAL A 565 9.09 3.77 30.86
N VAL A 566 8.74 4.19 29.67
CA VAL A 566 9.57 4.98 28.75
C VAL A 566 8.91 6.34 28.62
N PHE A 567 9.64 7.38 28.90
CA PHE A 567 9.13 8.73 28.80
C PHE A 567 9.23 9.25 27.37
N VAL A 568 8.14 9.84 26.88
CA VAL A 568 8.00 10.45 25.55
C VAL A 568 8.04 11.97 25.74
N PRO A 569 8.73 12.73 24.88
CA PRO A 569 8.73 14.19 24.94
C PRO A 569 7.30 14.75 24.94
N SER A 570 7.09 15.77 25.77
CA SER A 570 5.78 16.43 25.88
C SER A 570 5.47 17.20 24.61
N VAL A 571 4.24 17.12 24.16
CA VAL A 571 3.74 17.76 22.95
C VAL A 571 2.25 18.11 23.14
N ASP A 572 1.75 19.06 22.36
CA ASP A 572 0.32 19.36 22.37
C ASP A 572 -0.52 18.08 22.16
N PRO A 573 -1.52 17.80 22.99
CA PRO A 573 -2.34 16.59 22.93
C PRO A 573 -2.97 16.34 21.55
N ILE A 574 -3.24 17.38 20.77
CA ILE A 574 -3.79 17.28 19.42
C ILE A 574 -2.81 16.56 18.48
N LEU A 575 -1.50 16.85 18.60
CA LEU A 575 -0.46 16.27 17.74
C LEU A 575 0.26 15.07 18.37
N ALA A 576 -0.03 14.76 19.64
CA ALA A 576 0.55 13.63 20.35
C ALA A 576 0.46 12.29 19.61
N PRO A 577 -0.62 11.96 18.85
CA PRO A 577 -0.68 10.74 18.07
C PRO A 577 0.50 10.54 17.11
N ILE A 578 1.05 11.60 16.52
CA ILE A 578 2.22 11.53 15.63
C ILE A 578 3.43 11.03 16.42
N VAL A 579 3.67 11.58 17.61
CA VAL A 579 4.83 11.27 18.46
C VAL A 579 4.73 9.87 19.05
N TYR A 580 3.56 9.50 19.57
CA TYR A 580 3.32 8.18 20.19
C TYR A 580 3.33 7.01 19.21
N SER A 581 3.25 7.27 17.90
CA SER A 581 3.44 6.23 16.89
C SER A 581 4.89 5.72 16.81
N ILE A 582 5.88 6.57 17.17
CA ILE A 582 7.30 6.26 17.07
C ILE A 582 7.71 5.12 18.02
N PRO A 583 7.45 5.20 19.35
CA PRO A 583 7.86 4.15 20.27
C PRO A 583 7.18 2.80 20.01
N VAL A 584 5.94 2.77 19.54
CA VAL A 584 5.27 1.49 19.20
C VAL A 584 5.84 0.86 17.91
N GLN A 585 6.31 1.67 16.96
CA GLN A 585 7.04 1.19 15.79
C GLN A 585 8.39 0.61 16.17
N LEU A 586 9.18 1.30 17.01
CA LEU A 586 10.46 0.82 17.52
C LEU A 586 10.31 -0.46 18.33
N LEU A 587 9.33 -0.51 19.26
CA LEU A 587 9.02 -1.74 20.03
C LEU A 587 8.76 -2.91 19.09
N SER A 588 7.88 -2.74 18.12
CA SER A 588 7.53 -3.79 17.16
C SER A 588 8.74 -4.25 16.33
N TYR A 589 9.56 -3.29 15.87
CA TYR A 589 10.78 -3.56 15.12
C TYR A 589 11.78 -4.41 15.94
N HIS A 590 12.10 -3.97 17.17
CA HIS A 590 13.07 -4.67 18.01
C HIS A 590 12.59 -6.06 18.42
N VAL A 591 11.33 -6.22 18.78
CA VAL A 591 10.73 -7.53 19.09
C VAL A 591 10.87 -8.47 17.88
N ALA A 592 10.59 -8.00 16.67
CA ALA A 592 10.73 -8.79 15.45
C ALA A 592 12.18 -9.21 15.19
N VAL A 593 13.13 -8.28 15.34
CA VAL A 593 14.57 -8.55 15.19
C VAL A 593 15.06 -9.59 16.21
N LEU A 594 14.66 -9.45 17.48
CA LEU A 594 15.02 -10.38 18.55
C LEU A 594 14.42 -11.78 18.35
N ARG A 595 13.24 -11.86 17.76
CA ARG A 595 12.58 -13.13 17.38
C ARG A 595 13.15 -13.74 16.10
N GLY A 596 14.03 -13.02 15.37
CA GLY A 596 14.65 -13.50 14.13
C GLY A 596 13.70 -13.58 12.95
N THR A 597 12.62 -12.81 12.94
CA THR A 597 11.67 -12.75 11.83
C THR A 597 12.16 -11.81 10.73
N ASP A 598 11.65 -11.95 9.50
CA ASP A 598 11.92 -11.01 8.41
C ASP A 598 11.10 -9.73 8.61
N VAL A 599 11.78 -8.64 8.97
CA VAL A 599 11.14 -7.36 9.31
C VAL A 599 10.64 -6.64 8.06
N ASP A 600 11.44 -6.65 6.98
CA ASP A 600 11.13 -5.91 5.76
C ASP A 600 10.10 -6.64 4.89
N GLN A 601 10.13 -7.99 4.91
CA GLN A 601 9.28 -8.86 4.10
C GLN A 601 8.66 -9.98 4.96
N PRO A 602 7.77 -9.63 5.90
CA PRO A 602 7.14 -10.62 6.77
C PRO A 602 6.28 -11.60 5.96
N ARG A 603 6.21 -12.85 6.43
CA ARG A 603 5.45 -13.90 5.75
C ARG A 603 3.98 -13.51 5.56
N ASN A 604 3.39 -13.91 4.43
CA ASN A 604 1.97 -13.74 4.13
C ASN A 604 1.49 -12.27 4.10
N LEU A 605 2.38 -11.30 3.93
CA LEU A 605 2.04 -9.89 3.79
C LEU A 605 2.69 -9.28 2.56
N ALA A 606 2.07 -8.26 2.03
CA ALA A 606 2.53 -7.49 0.89
C ALA A 606 2.43 -5.99 1.17
N LYS A 607 3.33 -5.18 0.62
CA LYS A 607 3.37 -3.72 0.85
C LYS A 607 2.08 -3.02 0.40
N SER A 608 1.47 -3.46 -0.69
CA SER A 608 0.26 -2.86 -1.24
C SER A 608 -0.67 -3.96 -1.76
N VAL A 609 -1.95 -3.92 -1.42
CA VAL A 609 -2.97 -4.89 -1.85
C VAL A 609 -3.69 -4.30 -3.05
N THR A 610 -3.32 -4.75 -4.28
CA THR A 610 -3.92 -4.29 -5.55
C THR A 610 -4.80 -5.36 -6.20
N VAL A 611 -5.02 -6.46 -5.54
CA VAL A 611 -5.97 -7.52 -5.92
C VAL A 611 -6.84 -7.84 -4.71
N GLU A 612 -7.99 -8.39 -4.97
CA GLU A 612 -8.94 -8.84 -3.97
C GLU A 612 -8.68 -10.29 -3.57
#